data_86bdaed215ff9985c3e79dd4583d4437
#
_entry.id   86bdaed215ff9985c3e79dd4583d4437
#
_cell.length_a   1.000
_cell.length_b   1.000
_cell.length_c   1.000
_cell.angle_alpha   90.00
_cell.angle_beta   90.00
_cell.angle_gamma   90.00
#
_symmetry.space_group_name_H-M   'P 1'
#
loop_
_entity.id
_entity.type
_entity.pdbx_description
1 polymer ?
#
loop_
_entity_poly.entity_id
_entity_poly.type
_entity_poly.pdbx_seq_one_letter_code
_entity_poly.pdbx_strand_id
1 'polypeptide(L)'
;MMKTEIINRNEFLKKLGFSGAAMFAVMCAGSTLTSCQNESNVAPLTSDITLDLANSQYAALLKNGGYVVLSSQNVVVARTNTGAYAAVTLICSHEQQRQITYRTSEFYCTAHGARYDNNGVGLNSDGKKGLKVYQTSLSNNILTIVAS
;
A
#
# COMPACT_ATOMS: atom_id res chain seq x y z
N MET A 1 18.27 52.81 -16.70
CA MET A 1 17.27 52.70 -15.61
C MET A 1 16.22 51.70 -16.04
N MET A 2 16.27 50.47 -15.52
CA MET A 2 15.25 49.47 -15.79
C MET A 2 14.08 49.70 -14.84
N LYS A 3 12.90 49.94 -15.38
CA LYS A 3 11.67 50.16 -14.65
C LYS A 3 11.07 48.78 -14.34
N THR A 4 11.11 48.37 -13.08
CA THR A 4 10.48 47.15 -12.63
C THR A 4 8.96 47.35 -12.55
N GLU A 5 8.21 46.79 -13.48
CA GLU A 5 6.74 46.83 -13.42
C GLU A 5 6.25 45.75 -12.47
N ILE A 6 5.65 46.17 -11.36
CA ILE A 6 4.99 45.32 -10.41
C ILE A 6 3.61 44.93 -10.99
N ILE A 7 3.47 43.72 -11.51
CA ILE A 7 2.21 43.24 -12.05
C ILE A 7 1.28 42.87 -10.88
N ASN A 8 0.14 43.52 -10.79
CA ASN A 8 -0.92 43.26 -9.82
C ASN A 8 -1.60 41.90 -10.14
N ARG A 9 -2.01 41.15 -9.09
CA ARG A 9 -2.66 39.83 -9.22
C ARG A 9 -3.86 39.85 -10.21
N ASN A 10 -4.61 40.95 -10.24
CA ASN A 10 -5.78 41.08 -11.12
C ASN A 10 -5.39 41.29 -12.59
N GLU A 11 -4.25 41.93 -12.88
CA GLU A 11 -3.72 42.09 -14.25
C GLU A 11 -3.10 40.79 -14.77
N PHE A 12 -2.47 40.01 -13.91
CA PHE A 12 -1.96 38.67 -14.26
C PHE A 12 -3.09 37.76 -14.71
N LEU A 13 -4.23 37.74 -13.96
CA LEU A 13 -5.41 36.92 -14.31
C LEU A 13 -6.09 37.37 -15.60
N LYS A 14 -6.06 38.70 -15.94
CA LYS A 14 -6.58 39.19 -17.21
C LYS A 14 -5.69 38.86 -18.41
N LYS A 15 -4.36 38.81 -18.22
CA LYS A 15 -3.41 38.43 -19.28
C LYS A 15 -3.39 36.91 -19.56
N LEU A 16 -3.87 36.08 -18.65
CA LEU A 16 -4.05 34.63 -18.85
C LEU A 16 -5.26 34.27 -19.71
N GLY A 17 -5.96 35.24 -20.29
CA GLY A 17 -6.93 35.04 -21.37
C GLY A 17 -8.06 34.10 -21.01
N PHE A 18 -8.91 34.46 -20.04
CA PHE A 18 -10.22 33.84 -19.89
C PHE A 18 -11.18 34.27 -21.01
N SER A 19 -10.81 33.97 -22.26
CA SER A 19 -11.74 33.98 -23.39
C SER A 19 -11.78 32.58 -23.97
N GLY A 20 -12.59 31.72 -23.35
CA GLY A 20 -12.69 30.34 -23.77
C GLY A 20 -13.79 29.59 -23.06
N ALA A 21 -14.98 30.19 -22.93
CA ALA A 21 -16.18 29.49 -22.45
C ALA A 21 -16.76 28.49 -23.48
N ALA A 22 -15.95 27.96 -24.40
CA ALA A 22 -16.42 27.13 -25.50
C ALA A 22 -15.63 25.83 -25.76
N MET A 23 -14.75 25.38 -24.87
CA MET A 23 -14.00 24.12 -25.10
C MET A 23 -14.00 23.14 -23.92
N PHE A 24 -14.93 23.23 -22.98
CA PHE A 24 -15.03 22.29 -21.86
C PHE A 24 -16.15 21.23 -22.00
N ALA A 25 -16.77 21.08 -23.16
CA ALA A 25 -17.94 20.22 -23.33
C ALA A 25 -17.67 18.86 -24.00
N VAL A 26 -16.43 18.45 -24.29
CA VAL A 26 -16.18 17.21 -25.05
C VAL A 26 -15.22 16.22 -24.38
N MET A 27 -14.77 16.41 -23.16
CA MET A 27 -13.85 15.46 -22.49
C MET A 27 -14.34 14.87 -21.18
N CYS A 28 -15.64 14.79 -20.93
CA CYS A 28 -16.22 14.07 -19.79
C CYS A 28 -16.83 12.71 -20.14
N ALA A 29 -16.35 12.05 -21.20
CA ALA A 29 -16.73 10.66 -21.49
C ALA A 29 -15.47 9.80 -21.41
N GLY A 30 -15.20 9.20 -20.24
CA GLY A 30 -14.18 8.16 -20.13
C GLY A 30 -13.17 8.27 -19.00
N SER A 31 -13.35 9.13 -18.00
CA SER A 31 -12.52 9.07 -16.78
C SER A 31 -13.16 8.12 -15.78
N THR A 32 -12.80 6.85 -15.82
CA THR A 32 -12.92 6.00 -14.65
C THR A 32 -12.19 6.70 -13.51
N LEU A 33 -12.90 7.04 -12.45
CA LEU A 33 -12.31 7.47 -11.18
C LEU A 33 -11.49 6.30 -10.67
N THR A 34 -10.22 6.24 -11.06
CA THR A 34 -9.25 5.38 -10.39
C THR A 34 -9.14 5.95 -8.98
N SER A 35 -9.82 5.29 -8.04
CA SER A 35 -9.61 5.46 -6.61
C SER A 35 -8.10 5.50 -6.37
N CYS A 36 -7.64 6.47 -5.57
CA CYS A 36 -6.25 6.53 -5.12
C CYS A 36 -5.93 5.24 -4.38
N GLN A 37 -5.44 4.24 -5.11
CA GLN A 37 -4.81 3.09 -4.50
C GLN A 37 -3.48 3.59 -3.94
N ASN A 38 -3.20 3.25 -2.69
CA ASN A 38 -1.93 3.51 -2.04
C ASN A 38 -0.80 3.04 -2.96
N GLU A 39 -0.18 3.98 -3.67
CA GLU A 39 0.98 3.70 -4.50
C GLU A 39 2.21 3.52 -3.60
N SER A 40 2.27 2.37 -2.92
CA SER A 40 3.56 1.84 -2.51
C SER A 40 4.27 1.39 -3.79
N ASN A 41 5.48 1.88 -4.06
CA ASN A 41 6.35 1.45 -5.18
C ASN A 41 6.80 -0.02 -5.00
N VAL A 42 5.86 -0.91 -4.73
CA VAL A 42 6.09 -2.33 -4.54
C VAL A 42 5.73 -3.02 -5.85
N ALA A 43 6.71 -3.68 -6.44
CA ALA A 43 6.46 -4.51 -7.63
C ALA A 43 5.30 -5.50 -7.33
N PRO A 44 4.35 -5.65 -8.25
CA PRO A 44 3.28 -6.63 -8.09
C PRO A 44 3.86 -8.05 -8.02
N LEU A 45 3.17 -8.93 -7.30
CA LEU A 45 3.48 -10.35 -7.38
C LEU A 45 3.18 -10.84 -8.80
N THR A 46 4.11 -11.58 -9.39
CA THR A 46 3.97 -12.09 -10.77
C THR A 46 3.18 -13.40 -10.85
N SER A 47 3.01 -14.09 -9.71
CA SER A 47 2.26 -15.34 -9.58
C SER A 47 1.82 -15.55 -8.13
N ASP A 48 0.77 -16.36 -7.95
CA ASP A 48 0.32 -16.77 -6.63
C ASP A 48 1.43 -17.48 -5.86
N ILE A 49 1.46 -17.26 -4.54
CA ILE A 49 2.37 -17.96 -3.63
C ILE A 49 1.54 -18.96 -2.82
N THR A 50 1.95 -20.22 -2.83
CA THR A 50 1.31 -21.28 -2.06
C THR A 50 2.20 -21.76 -0.91
N LEU A 51 1.64 -21.84 0.29
CA LEU A 51 2.32 -22.29 1.50
C LEU A 51 1.59 -23.54 2.03
N ASP A 52 2.25 -24.68 2.02
CA ASP A 52 1.74 -25.89 2.68
C ASP A 52 1.98 -25.76 4.19
N LEU A 53 0.90 -25.54 4.95
CA LEU A 53 0.98 -25.36 6.40
C LEU A 53 1.38 -26.63 7.16
N ALA A 54 1.42 -27.80 6.52
CA ALA A 54 1.99 -29.01 7.08
C ALA A 54 3.53 -28.99 7.11
N ASN A 55 4.14 -28.10 6.32
CA ASN A 55 5.59 -27.91 6.32
C ASN A 55 6.04 -27.16 7.58
N SER A 56 7.03 -27.71 8.29
CA SER A 56 7.55 -27.15 9.54
C SER A 56 8.08 -25.72 9.43
N GLN A 57 8.53 -25.29 8.25
CA GLN A 57 8.97 -23.89 8.02
C GLN A 57 7.87 -22.85 8.20
N TYR A 58 6.59 -23.27 8.09
CA TYR A 58 5.42 -22.43 8.29
C TYR A 58 4.71 -22.68 9.62
N ALA A 59 5.31 -23.45 10.55
CA ALA A 59 4.72 -23.79 11.83
C ALA A 59 4.27 -22.58 12.66
N ALA A 60 4.91 -21.41 12.49
CA ALA A 60 4.49 -20.17 13.11
C ALA A 60 3.06 -19.77 12.71
N LEU A 61 2.64 -20.04 11.48
CA LEU A 61 1.31 -19.74 10.97
C LEU A 61 0.20 -20.65 11.52
N LEU A 62 0.53 -21.69 12.28
CA LEU A 62 -0.43 -22.52 12.98
C LEU A 62 -0.89 -21.92 14.31
N LYS A 63 -0.23 -20.86 14.79
CA LYS A 63 -0.51 -20.16 16.05
C LYS A 63 -1.02 -18.74 15.76
N ASN A 64 -2.06 -18.33 16.48
CA ASN A 64 -2.54 -16.95 16.42
C ASN A 64 -1.41 -16.00 16.87
N GLY A 65 -1.23 -14.92 16.12
CA GLY A 65 -0.12 -13.97 16.33
C GLY A 65 1.21 -14.41 15.70
N GLY A 66 1.30 -15.63 15.16
CA GLY A 66 2.50 -16.10 14.44
C GLY A 66 2.59 -15.50 13.03
N TYR A 67 3.81 -15.38 12.52
CA TYR A 67 4.04 -14.83 11.17
C TYR A 67 5.29 -15.47 10.53
N VAL A 68 5.38 -15.34 9.21
CA VAL A 68 6.56 -15.70 8.42
C VAL A 68 6.89 -14.57 7.45
N VAL A 69 8.17 -14.44 7.13
CA VAL A 69 8.68 -13.50 6.13
C VAL A 69 9.15 -14.25 4.90
N LEU A 70 8.50 -14.00 3.77
CA LEU A 70 8.87 -14.53 2.46
C LEU A 70 9.76 -13.52 1.75
N SER A 71 11.04 -13.53 2.11
CA SER A 71 12.00 -12.49 1.70
C SER A 71 12.18 -12.41 0.19
N SER A 72 12.14 -13.54 -0.53
CA SER A 72 12.30 -13.57 -2.00
C SER A 72 11.14 -12.90 -2.72
N GLN A 73 9.93 -12.97 -2.15
CA GLN A 73 8.71 -12.40 -2.71
C GLN A 73 8.36 -11.03 -2.12
N ASN A 74 9.11 -10.55 -1.13
CA ASN A 74 8.80 -9.32 -0.38
C ASN A 74 7.41 -9.34 0.29
N VAL A 75 7.02 -10.48 0.87
CA VAL A 75 5.73 -10.65 1.54
C VAL A 75 5.92 -11.04 3.00
N VAL A 76 5.10 -10.50 3.88
CA VAL A 76 4.92 -10.93 5.27
C VAL A 76 3.53 -11.51 5.40
N VAL A 77 3.44 -12.73 5.92
CA VAL A 77 2.18 -13.42 6.17
C VAL A 77 2.02 -13.63 7.66
N ALA A 78 0.89 -13.26 8.22
CA ALA A 78 0.58 -13.44 9.63
C ALA A 78 -0.73 -14.21 9.83
N ARG A 79 -0.81 -15.00 10.89
CA ARG A 79 -2.07 -15.49 11.44
C ARG A 79 -2.54 -14.52 12.51
N THR A 80 -3.65 -13.83 12.25
CA THR A 80 -4.21 -12.85 13.18
C THR A 80 -4.68 -13.49 14.47
N ASN A 81 -4.96 -12.70 15.50
CA ASN A 81 -5.49 -13.21 16.77
C ASN A 81 -6.90 -13.81 16.62
N THR A 82 -7.62 -13.46 15.57
CA THR A 82 -8.92 -14.06 15.22
C THR A 82 -8.81 -15.38 14.46
N GLY A 83 -7.57 -15.79 14.10
CA GLY A 83 -7.30 -17.00 13.34
C GLY A 83 -7.36 -16.84 11.81
N ALA A 84 -7.69 -15.64 11.31
CA ALA A 84 -7.62 -15.33 9.88
C ALA A 84 -6.16 -15.15 9.45
N TYR A 85 -5.90 -15.21 8.14
CA TYR A 85 -4.59 -14.88 7.57
C TYR A 85 -4.60 -13.50 6.95
N ALA A 86 -3.52 -12.75 7.15
CA ALA A 86 -3.27 -11.47 6.53
C ALA A 86 -1.91 -11.50 5.86
N ALA A 87 -1.81 -10.97 4.64
CA ALA A 87 -0.56 -10.90 3.90
C ALA A 87 -0.34 -9.47 3.39
N VAL A 88 0.84 -8.92 3.65
CA VAL A 88 1.22 -7.57 3.24
C VAL A 88 2.62 -7.56 2.63
N THR A 89 2.98 -6.48 1.97
CA THR A 89 4.35 -6.29 1.52
C THR A 89 5.33 -6.22 2.69
N LEU A 90 6.54 -6.79 2.51
CA LEU A 90 7.66 -6.62 3.43
C LEU A 90 8.25 -5.19 3.39
N ILE A 91 7.93 -4.43 2.34
CA ILE A 91 8.48 -3.09 2.09
C ILE A 91 7.63 -2.04 2.79
N CYS A 92 8.24 -1.34 3.75
CA CYS A 92 7.59 -0.25 4.49
C CYS A 92 7.31 0.94 3.57
N SER A 93 6.08 1.47 3.61
CA SER A 93 5.68 2.63 2.81
C SER A 93 6.31 3.95 3.26
N HIS A 94 6.88 4.01 4.47
CA HIS A 94 7.57 5.19 5.00
C HIS A 94 8.88 5.47 4.23
N GLU A 95 9.83 4.54 4.30
CA GLU A 95 11.17 4.70 3.71
C GLU A 95 11.62 3.50 2.87
N GLN A 96 10.71 2.73 2.34
CA GLN A 96 10.99 1.57 1.47
C GLN A 96 11.91 0.51 2.10
N GLN A 97 12.02 0.49 3.44
CA GLN A 97 12.81 -0.50 4.16
C GLN A 97 12.10 -1.86 4.19
N ARG A 98 12.83 -2.95 3.97
CA ARG A 98 12.33 -4.32 4.00
C ARG A 98 12.31 -4.85 5.44
N GLN A 99 11.53 -4.20 6.32
CA GLN A 99 11.57 -4.44 7.77
C GLN A 99 10.17 -4.52 8.39
N ILE A 100 9.16 -4.94 7.63
CA ILE A 100 7.84 -5.21 8.17
C ILE A 100 7.86 -6.55 8.91
N THR A 101 7.37 -6.53 10.15
CA THR A 101 7.13 -7.70 10.99
C THR A 101 5.67 -7.72 11.47
N TYR A 102 5.27 -8.75 12.22
CA TYR A 102 3.96 -8.81 12.85
C TYR A 102 4.09 -8.92 14.37
N ARG A 103 3.38 -8.10 15.12
CA ARG A 103 3.38 -8.14 16.60
C ARG A 103 2.05 -7.63 17.14
N THR A 104 1.59 -8.22 18.24
CA THR A 104 0.45 -7.69 19.02
C THR A 104 -0.76 -7.30 18.16
N SER A 105 -1.09 -8.08 17.14
CA SER A 105 -2.21 -7.85 16.21
C SER A 105 -2.02 -6.76 15.16
N GLU A 106 -0.79 -6.32 14.90
CA GLU A 106 -0.49 -5.28 13.90
C GLU A 106 0.78 -5.61 13.12
N PHE A 107 0.88 -5.09 11.90
CA PHE A 107 2.13 -5.02 11.17
C PHE A 107 2.95 -3.81 11.65
N TYR A 108 4.25 -4.02 11.79
CA TYR A 108 5.16 -3.04 12.37
C TYR A 108 6.47 -2.99 11.61
N CYS A 109 6.92 -1.78 11.26
CA CYS A 109 8.23 -1.56 10.68
C CYS A 109 9.27 -1.34 11.78
N THR A 110 10.28 -2.22 11.85
CA THR A 110 11.33 -2.15 12.88
C THR A 110 12.33 -1.02 12.65
N ALA A 111 12.36 -0.41 11.45
CA ALA A 111 13.27 0.69 11.14
C ALA A 111 12.89 1.99 11.86
N HIS A 112 11.63 2.43 11.73
CA HIS A 112 11.19 3.74 12.21
C HIS A 112 9.83 3.71 12.95
N GLY A 113 9.31 2.52 13.24
CA GLY A 113 8.11 2.41 14.07
C GLY A 113 6.79 2.68 13.32
N ALA A 114 6.76 2.65 12.00
CA ALA A 114 5.51 2.70 11.25
C ALA A 114 4.61 1.52 11.61
N ARG A 115 3.31 1.79 11.86
CA ARG A 115 2.32 0.82 12.36
C ARG A 115 1.16 0.71 11.39
N TYR A 116 0.65 -0.51 11.20
CA TYR A 116 -0.43 -0.81 10.27
C TYR A 116 -1.35 -1.91 10.84
N ASP A 117 -2.63 -1.80 10.62
CA ASP A 117 -3.57 -2.84 10.98
C ASP A 117 -3.46 -4.08 10.07
N ASN A 118 -4.31 -5.08 10.30
CA ASN A 118 -4.34 -6.31 9.48
C ASN A 118 -4.80 -6.09 8.03
N ASN A 119 -5.38 -4.94 7.72
CA ASN A 119 -5.80 -4.52 6.38
C ASN A 119 -4.77 -3.57 5.74
N GLY A 120 -3.60 -3.43 6.34
CA GLY A 120 -2.55 -2.54 5.83
C GLY A 120 -2.83 -1.05 6.02
N VAL A 121 -3.88 -0.68 6.77
CA VAL A 121 -4.19 0.74 7.05
C VAL A 121 -3.22 1.28 8.09
N GLY A 122 -2.67 2.47 7.85
CA GLY A 122 -1.73 3.12 8.76
C GLY A 122 -2.37 3.52 10.09
N LEU A 123 -1.68 3.21 11.20
CA LEU A 123 -2.10 3.48 12.56
C LEU A 123 -1.37 4.66 13.20
N ASN A 124 -0.33 5.19 12.56
CA ASN A 124 0.43 6.35 13.01
C ASN A 124 0.93 7.20 11.83
N SER A 125 1.60 8.34 12.12
CA SER A 125 2.10 9.26 11.11
C SER A 125 3.01 8.60 10.07
N ASP A 126 3.88 7.69 10.51
CA ASP A 126 4.86 7.03 9.65
C ASP A 126 4.22 5.94 8.79
N GLY A 127 3.09 5.38 9.27
CA GLY A 127 2.29 4.40 8.53
C GLY A 127 1.23 4.99 7.60
N LYS A 128 1.03 6.31 7.58
CA LYS A 128 -0.12 6.97 6.91
C LYS A 128 -0.35 6.61 5.46
N LYS A 129 0.68 6.13 4.73
CA LYS A 129 0.56 5.69 3.34
C LYS A 129 -0.04 4.28 3.21
N GLY A 130 -0.19 3.54 4.33
CA GLY A 130 -0.64 2.15 4.30
C GLY A 130 0.40 1.18 3.72
N LEU A 131 0.06 -0.11 3.71
CA LEU A 131 0.84 -1.17 3.05
C LEU A 131 0.05 -1.77 1.89
N LYS A 132 0.73 -2.29 0.88
CA LYS A 132 0.11 -3.16 -0.11
C LYS A 132 -0.31 -4.46 0.58
N VAL A 133 -1.58 -4.82 0.40
CA VAL A 133 -2.20 -6.04 0.94
C VAL A 133 -2.42 -7.03 -0.18
N TYR A 134 -2.24 -8.31 0.11
CA TYR A 134 -2.50 -9.41 -0.80
C TYR A 134 -3.68 -10.23 -0.28
N GLN A 135 -4.56 -10.65 -1.17
CA GLN A 135 -5.66 -11.54 -0.82
C GLN A 135 -5.11 -12.91 -0.38
N THR A 136 -5.75 -13.52 0.61
CA THR A 136 -5.38 -14.85 1.10
C THR A 136 -6.57 -15.79 1.04
N SER A 137 -6.32 -17.05 0.70
CA SER A 137 -7.32 -18.13 0.80
C SER A 137 -6.68 -19.38 1.38
N LEU A 138 -7.43 -20.11 2.19
CA LEU A 138 -6.99 -21.38 2.79
C LEU A 138 -7.88 -22.52 2.29
N SER A 139 -7.27 -23.56 1.73
CA SER A 139 -7.94 -24.80 1.34
C SER A 139 -7.03 -25.99 1.60
N ASN A 140 -7.52 -27.01 2.30
CA ASN A 140 -6.79 -28.26 2.57
C ASN A 140 -5.35 -28.06 3.08
N ASN A 141 -5.16 -27.19 4.07
CA ASN A 141 -3.86 -26.78 4.61
C ASN A 141 -2.94 -26.01 3.63
N ILE A 142 -3.38 -25.71 2.43
CA ILE A 142 -2.65 -24.85 1.51
C ILE A 142 -3.16 -23.42 1.66
N LEU A 143 -2.30 -22.54 2.13
CA LEU A 143 -2.54 -21.09 2.18
C LEU A 143 -2.02 -20.48 0.89
N THR A 144 -2.91 -19.85 0.12
CA THR A 144 -2.58 -19.15 -1.12
C THR A 144 -2.60 -17.64 -0.90
N ILE A 145 -1.53 -16.95 -1.29
CA ILE A 145 -1.45 -15.50 -1.39
C ILE A 145 -1.59 -15.16 -2.88
N VAL A 146 -2.64 -14.43 -3.23
CA VAL A 146 -3.02 -14.17 -4.62
C VAL A 146 -2.21 -13.01 -5.18
N ALA A 147 -1.66 -13.20 -6.37
CA ALA A 147 -0.99 -12.14 -7.12
C ALA A 147 -1.99 -11.03 -7.50
N SER A 148 -1.59 -9.76 -7.35
CA SER A 148 -2.44 -8.57 -7.59
C SER A 148 -1.61 -7.37 -8.07
#